data_b8ed0bdccaaa1aac8ada935d35375c49
#
_entry.id   b8ed0bdccaaa1aac8ada935d35375c49
#
_cell.length_a   1.000
_cell.length_b   1.000
_cell.length_c   1.000
_cell.angle_alpha   90.00
_cell.angle_beta   90.00
_cell.angle_gamma   90.00
#
_symmetry.space_group_name_H-M   'P 1'
#
loop_
_entity.id
_entity.type
_entity.pdbx_description
1 polymer ?
#
loop_
_entity_poly.entity_id
_entity_poly.type
_entity_poly.pdbx_seq_one_letter_code
_entity_poly.pdbx_strand_id
1 'polypeptide(L)'
;MKLFDLSGKKAIVTGASRETGLCYAQAQALHEAGAEVVLLGGSEKNLEHMRQVTGGPESGYHVVSGDLTDKSSREEGFARALECLGGRVDILLNGAGTQFRCPAAEFPAEKWAHVLDINLSAMFYMCQLAGRVMLEQGSGKIINIASMNSFLGGHIVAAYAASKGGVVQLTRALSNEWMPCGIQVNAIAPGFMETELSHDMMISQTGKEITARIPARRWGKPEDLKGVTVFLASAASDYLSGAVIPVDGGYLGK
;
A
#
# COMPACT_ATOMS: atom_id res chain seq x y z
N MET A 1 -6.57 2.67 -23.25
CA MET A 1 -6.40 1.20 -23.54
C MET A 1 -7.38 0.43 -22.67
N LYS A 2 -8.25 -0.39 -23.26
CA LYS A 2 -9.26 -1.17 -22.48
C LYS A 2 -8.67 -2.04 -21.36
N LEU A 3 -7.42 -2.53 -21.53
CA LEU A 3 -6.76 -3.38 -20.52
C LEU A 3 -6.44 -2.65 -19.18
N PHE A 4 -6.29 -1.35 -19.21
CA PHE A 4 -5.96 -0.53 -18.03
C PHE A 4 -7.16 0.28 -17.53
N ASP A 5 -8.34 0.06 -18.12
CA ASP A 5 -9.58 0.74 -17.75
C ASP A 5 -10.13 0.17 -16.44
N LEU A 6 -10.34 1.04 -15.47
CA LEU A 6 -10.92 0.69 -14.17
C LEU A 6 -12.34 1.26 -13.99
N SER A 7 -12.99 1.68 -15.08
CA SER A 7 -14.36 2.20 -15.03
C SER A 7 -15.31 1.23 -14.34
N GLY A 8 -16.02 1.71 -13.34
CA GLY A 8 -16.94 0.92 -12.52
C GLY A 8 -16.29 0.02 -11.49
N LYS A 9 -14.96 0.01 -11.35
CA LYS A 9 -14.25 -0.70 -10.30
C LYS A 9 -14.31 0.05 -8.97
N LYS A 10 -14.30 -0.70 -7.87
CA LYS A 10 -14.43 -0.23 -6.50
C LYS A 10 -13.14 -0.51 -5.75
N ALA A 11 -12.45 0.54 -5.26
CA ALA A 11 -11.14 0.43 -4.64
C ALA A 11 -11.15 0.90 -3.17
N ILE A 12 -10.51 0.14 -2.29
CA ILE A 12 -10.16 0.56 -0.93
C ILE A 12 -8.65 0.74 -0.87
N VAL A 13 -8.20 1.92 -0.42
CA VAL A 13 -6.79 2.26 -0.27
C VAL A 13 -6.50 2.60 1.18
N THR A 14 -5.62 1.84 1.83
CA THR A 14 -5.17 2.14 3.20
C THR A 14 -3.87 2.94 3.18
N GLY A 15 -3.65 3.78 4.19
CA GLY A 15 -2.44 4.60 4.29
C GLY A 15 -2.42 5.86 3.43
N ALA A 16 -3.54 6.23 2.81
CA ALA A 16 -3.66 7.39 1.92
C ALA A 16 -4.18 8.65 2.67
N SER A 17 -3.82 8.82 3.94
CA SER A 17 -4.26 9.94 4.77
C SER A 17 -3.42 11.21 4.67
N ARG A 18 -2.51 11.30 3.68
CA ARG A 18 -1.67 12.49 3.42
C ARG A 18 -1.59 12.75 1.92
N GLU A 19 -1.79 13.99 1.53
CA GLU A 19 -1.76 14.44 0.14
C GLU A 19 -0.41 14.17 -0.55
N THR A 20 0.70 14.33 0.16
CA THR A 20 2.07 14.05 -0.33
C THR A 20 2.49 12.59 -0.17
N GLY A 21 1.56 11.71 0.23
CA GLY A 21 1.84 10.30 0.52
C GLY A 21 1.87 9.41 -0.72
N LEU A 22 2.69 8.36 -0.69
CA LEU A 22 2.78 7.37 -1.78
C LEU A 22 1.41 6.75 -2.11
N CYS A 23 0.65 6.38 -1.06
CA CYS A 23 -0.64 5.71 -1.24
C CYS A 23 -1.72 6.64 -1.78
N TYR A 24 -1.63 7.95 -1.53
CA TYR A 24 -2.55 8.90 -2.14
C TYR A 24 -2.29 9.06 -3.64
N ALA A 25 -1.03 9.16 -4.06
CA ALA A 25 -0.70 9.16 -5.49
C ALA A 25 -1.18 7.88 -6.21
N GLN A 26 -1.10 6.73 -5.53
CA GLN A 26 -1.64 5.48 -6.05
C GLN A 26 -3.18 5.48 -6.09
N ALA A 27 -3.85 6.04 -5.07
CA ALA A 27 -5.30 6.24 -5.06
C ALA A 27 -5.76 7.16 -6.20
N GLN A 28 -5.02 8.25 -6.44
CA GLN A 28 -5.26 9.12 -7.60
C GLN A 28 -5.16 8.36 -8.92
N ALA A 29 -4.14 7.51 -9.09
CA ALA A 29 -3.98 6.72 -10.31
C ALA A 29 -5.14 5.74 -10.54
N LEU A 30 -5.64 5.10 -9.48
CA LEU A 30 -6.83 4.24 -9.58
C LEU A 30 -8.07 5.05 -10.00
N HIS A 31 -8.24 6.23 -9.40
CA HIS A 31 -9.34 7.11 -9.73
C HIS A 31 -9.25 7.69 -11.16
N GLU A 32 -8.09 8.19 -11.55
CA GLU A 32 -7.79 8.68 -12.91
C GLU A 32 -8.05 7.59 -13.98
N ALA A 33 -7.88 6.31 -13.62
CA ALA A 33 -8.19 5.17 -14.47
C ALA A 33 -9.68 4.76 -14.45
N GLY A 34 -10.53 5.42 -13.65
CA GLY A 34 -11.99 5.24 -13.63
C GLY A 34 -12.55 4.52 -12.40
N ALA A 35 -11.75 4.18 -11.41
CA ALA A 35 -12.24 3.54 -10.18
C ALA A 35 -12.86 4.56 -9.22
N GLU A 36 -13.90 4.13 -8.51
CA GLU A 36 -14.37 4.81 -7.30
C GLU A 36 -13.52 4.37 -6.11
N VAL A 37 -13.05 5.32 -5.30
CA VAL A 37 -12.00 5.08 -4.32
C VAL A 37 -12.41 5.47 -2.92
N VAL A 38 -12.23 4.55 -1.96
CA VAL A 38 -12.27 4.84 -0.52
C VAL A 38 -10.85 4.97 0.01
N LEU A 39 -10.56 6.10 0.67
CA LEU A 39 -9.36 6.32 1.47
C LEU A 39 -9.66 5.92 2.92
N LEU A 40 -9.00 4.87 3.43
CA LEU A 40 -9.19 4.38 4.80
C LEU A 40 -7.93 4.64 5.64
N GLY A 41 -8.09 5.32 6.79
CA GLY A 41 -6.98 5.66 7.67
C GLY A 41 -7.39 5.98 9.10
N GLY A 42 -6.40 6.00 10.03
CA GLY A 42 -6.64 6.16 11.47
C GLY A 42 -6.59 7.60 12.00
N SER A 43 -6.09 8.57 11.22
CA SER A 43 -5.91 9.95 11.69
C SER A 43 -7.06 10.85 11.24
N GLU A 44 -8.04 11.10 12.10
CA GLU A 44 -9.20 11.94 11.76
C GLU A 44 -8.79 13.34 11.28
N LYS A 45 -7.79 13.95 11.91
CA LYS A 45 -7.26 15.26 11.46
C LYS A 45 -6.78 15.24 9.99
N ASN A 46 -6.06 14.18 9.61
CA ASN A 46 -5.56 14.05 8.23
C ASN A 46 -6.72 13.73 7.28
N LEU A 47 -7.68 12.91 7.72
CA LEU A 47 -8.82 12.52 6.89
C LEU A 47 -9.75 13.71 6.61
N GLU A 48 -9.91 14.64 7.56
CA GLU A 48 -10.67 15.87 7.32
C GLU A 48 -10.01 16.72 6.21
N HIS A 49 -8.69 16.85 6.24
CA HIS A 49 -7.96 17.48 5.14
C HIS A 49 -8.17 16.72 3.81
N MET A 50 -8.13 15.40 3.83
CA MET A 50 -8.34 14.60 2.62
C MET A 50 -9.75 14.74 2.05
N ARG A 51 -10.80 14.90 2.87
CA ARG A 51 -12.16 15.20 2.40
C ARG A 51 -12.21 16.51 1.59
N GLN A 52 -11.48 17.52 2.02
CA GLN A 52 -11.38 18.81 1.31
C GLN A 52 -10.59 18.67 0.01
N VAL A 53 -9.45 17.97 0.05
CA VAL A 53 -8.55 17.78 -1.12
C VAL A 53 -9.22 16.97 -2.22
N THR A 54 -9.99 15.95 -1.86
CA THR A 54 -10.59 15.02 -2.84
C THR A 54 -11.93 15.48 -3.40
N GLY A 55 -12.59 16.45 -2.77
CA GLY A 55 -13.93 16.89 -3.15
C GLY A 55 -15.06 15.92 -2.75
N GLY A 56 -14.74 14.81 -2.07
CA GLY A 56 -15.71 13.89 -1.50
C GLY A 56 -16.44 13.00 -2.51
N PRO A 57 -17.62 12.46 -2.12
CA PRO A 57 -18.31 11.41 -2.90
C PRO A 57 -18.73 11.83 -4.32
N GLU A 58 -19.08 13.09 -4.53
CA GLU A 58 -19.46 13.58 -5.86
C GLU A 58 -18.32 13.51 -6.88
N SER A 59 -17.07 13.53 -6.39
CA SER A 59 -15.87 13.35 -7.21
C SER A 59 -15.43 11.89 -7.34
N GLY A 60 -16.17 10.92 -6.77
CA GLY A 60 -15.80 9.50 -6.77
C GLY A 60 -14.79 9.11 -5.69
N TYR A 61 -14.59 9.98 -4.68
CA TYR A 61 -13.79 9.67 -3.50
C TYR A 61 -14.63 9.62 -2.22
N HIS A 62 -14.36 8.62 -1.40
CA HIS A 62 -14.88 8.52 -0.04
C HIS A 62 -13.72 8.50 0.95
N VAL A 63 -13.91 9.08 2.13
CA VAL A 63 -12.87 9.13 3.17
C VAL A 63 -13.44 8.57 4.46
N VAL A 64 -12.88 7.44 4.90
CA VAL A 64 -13.37 6.68 6.05
C VAL A 64 -12.29 6.56 7.12
N SER A 65 -12.68 6.77 8.38
CA SER A 65 -11.81 6.59 9.53
C SER A 65 -11.80 5.14 10.00
N GLY A 66 -10.63 4.63 10.39
CA GLY A 66 -10.47 3.32 11.02
C GLY A 66 -9.03 3.10 11.45
N ASP A 67 -8.81 2.83 12.73
CA ASP A 67 -7.52 2.38 13.23
C ASP A 67 -7.34 0.90 12.86
N LEU A 68 -6.39 0.63 11.99
CA LEU A 68 -6.15 -0.72 11.46
C LEU A 68 -5.50 -1.66 12.49
N THR A 69 -4.95 -1.14 13.58
CA THR A 69 -4.37 -1.94 14.68
C THR A 69 -5.42 -2.36 15.69
N ASP A 70 -6.48 -1.58 15.85
CA ASP A 70 -7.63 -1.97 16.67
C ASP A 70 -8.63 -2.82 15.86
N LYS A 71 -8.98 -4.00 16.40
CA LYS A 71 -9.86 -4.95 15.69
C LYS A 71 -11.22 -4.35 15.37
N SER A 72 -11.89 -3.75 16.37
CA SER A 72 -13.26 -3.23 16.21
C SER A 72 -13.26 -2.06 15.21
N SER A 73 -12.35 -1.11 15.40
CA SER A 73 -12.20 0.06 14.52
C SER A 73 -11.87 -0.33 13.08
N ARG A 74 -11.04 -1.35 12.88
CA ARG A 74 -10.71 -1.88 11.55
C ARG A 74 -11.91 -2.52 10.87
N GLU A 75 -12.65 -3.39 11.58
CA GLU A 75 -13.83 -4.08 11.06
C GLU A 75 -14.96 -3.07 10.73
N GLU A 76 -15.23 -2.13 11.61
CA GLU A 76 -16.20 -1.05 11.39
C GLU A 76 -15.77 -0.12 10.25
N GLY A 77 -14.49 0.25 10.18
CA GLY A 77 -13.94 1.07 9.12
C GLY A 77 -14.06 0.39 7.75
N PHE A 78 -13.75 -0.91 7.69
CA PHE A 78 -13.92 -1.70 6.46
C PHE A 78 -15.41 -1.81 6.07
N ALA A 79 -16.31 -2.07 7.01
CA ALA A 79 -17.74 -2.16 6.74
C ALA A 79 -18.30 -0.85 6.17
N ARG A 80 -17.93 0.30 6.75
CA ARG A 80 -18.30 1.62 6.22
C ARG A 80 -17.70 1.88 4.83
N ALA A 81 -16.45 1.46 4.60
CA ALA A 81 -15.82 1.57 3.29
C ALA A 81 -16.56 0.73 2.23
N LEU A 82 -16.97 -0.47 2.61
CA LEU A 82 -17.75 -1.37 1.74
C LEU A 82 -19.14 -0.81 1.45
N GLU A 83 -19.80 -0.20 2.45
CA GLU A 83 -21.10 0.47 2.29
C GLU A 83 -21.00 1.65 1.30
N CYS A 84 -19.98 2.51 1.42
CA CYS A 84 -19.72 3.60 0.48
C CYS A 84 -19.58 3.09 -0.97
N LEU A 85 -19.08 1.88 -1.16
CA LEU A 85 -18.87 1.25 -2.47
C LEU A 85 -20.04 0.37 -2.93
N GLY A 86 -21.18 0.40 -2.22
CA GLY A 86 -22.38 -0.38 -2.57
C GLY A 86 -22.24 -1.88 -2.33
N GLY A 87 -21.44 -2.29 -1.33
CA GLY A 87 -21.26 -3.69 -0.94
C GLY A 87 -20.25 -4.47 -1.79
N ARG A 88 -19.45 -3.80 -2.63
CA ARG A 88 -18.47 -4.40 -3.54
C ARG A 88 -17.07 -3.84 -3.34
N VAL A 89 -16.06 -4.69 -3.46
CA VAL A 89 -14.65 -4.28 -3.53
C VAL A 89 -13.92 -5.07 -4.62
N ASP A 90 -13.41 -4.39 -5.63
CA ASP A 90 -12.64 -4.99 -6.73
C ASP A 90 -11.14 -4.90 -6.49
N ILE A 91 -10.70 -3.84 -5.79
CA ILE A 91 -9.29 -3.52 -5.59
C ILE A 91 -9.06 -3.18 -4.12
N LEU A 92 -8.10 -3.86 -3.48
CA LEU A 92 -7.56 -3.48 -2.18
C LEU A 92 -6.09 -3.09 -2.35
N LEU A 93 -5.73 -1.84 -2.01
CA LEU A 93 -4.35 -1.40 -1.90
C LEU A 93 -4.00 -1.23 -0.42
N ASN A 94 -3.13 -2.10 0.08
CA ASN A 94 -2.65 -2.09 1.45
C ASN A 94 -1.34 -1.32 1.57
N GLY A 95 -1.42 -0.04 1.95
CA GLY A 95 -0.26 0.82 2.05
C GLY A 95 -0.03 1.45 3.43
N ALA A 96 -0.92 1.20 4.40
CA ALA A 96 -0.68 1.63 5.78
C ALA A 96 0.61 1.02 6.32
N GLY A 97 1.44 1.84 6.97
CA GLY A 97 2.70 1.38 7.49
C GLY A 97 3.44 2.43 8.29
N THR A 98 4.35 1.96 9.13
CA THR A 98 5.21 2.78 9.98
C THR A 98 6.60 2.18 10.05
N GLN A 99 7.57 2.98 10.51
CA GLN A 99 8.90 2.47 10.85
C GLN A 99 9.40 3.13 12.13
N PHE A 100 10.28 2.42 12.82
CA PHE A 100 11.04 2.93 13.95
C PHE A 100 12.51 2.58 13.74
N ARG A 101 13.41 3.55 13.96
CA ARG A 101 14.85 3.39 13.77
C ARG A 101 15.52 3.32 15.12
N CYS A 102 16.18 2.18 15.40
CA CYS A 102 16.89 1.95 16.64
C CYS A 102 17.93 0.84 16.45
N PRO A 103 19.11 0.90 17.10
CA PRO A 103 20.02 -0.22 17.17
C PRO A 103 19.31 -1.48 17.70
N ALA A 104 19.60 -2.64 17.12
CA ALA A 104 18.84 -3.87 17.44
C ALA A 104 18.97 -4.29 18.91
N ALA A 105 20.13 -4.05 19.54
CA ALA A 105 20.36 -4.36 20.96
C ALA A 105 19.53 -3.50 21.93
N GLU A 106 19.06 -2.34 21.47
CA GLU A 106 18.33 -1.34 22.28
C GLU A 106 16.86 -1.22 21.81
N PHE A 107 16.42 -2.08 20.87
CA PHE A 107 15.12 -1.93 20.23
C PHE A 107 13.99 -2.20 21.22
N PRO A 108 13.11 -1.21 21.54
CA PRO A 108 12.05 -1.39 22.50
C PRO A 108 11.01 -2.41 22.01
N ALA A 109 10.61 -3.33 22.89
CA ALA A 109 9.68 -4.42 22.54
C ALA A 109 8.32 -3.89 22.03
N GLU A 110 7.80 -2.82 22.64
CA GLU A 110 6.54 -2.18 22.23
C GLU A 110 6.65 -1.54 20.84
N LYS A 111 7.81 -1.00 20.47
CA LYS A 111 8.04 -0.46 19.12
C LYS A 111 8.17 -1.56 18.07
N TRP A 112 8.80 -2.67 18.44
CA TRP A 112 8.85 -3.86 17.61
C TRP A 112 7.43 -4.38 17.32
N ALA A 113 6.64 -4.61 18.37
CA ALA A 113 5.27 -5.09 18.24
C ALA A 113 4.40 -4.15 17.40
N HIS A 114 4.48 -2.83 17.65
CA HIS A 114 3.73 -1.82 16.92
C HIS A 114 4.05 -1.80 15.41
N VAL A 115 5.34 -1.91 15.04
CA VAL A 115 5.74 -1.95 13.62
C VAL A 115 5.20 -3.22 12.94
N LEU A 116 5.32 -4.38 13.59
CA LEU A 116 4.79 -5.62 13.04
C LEU A 116 3.27 -5.59 12.94
N ASP A 117 2.60 -5.03 13.91
CA ASP A 117 1.14 -4.96 13.95
C ASP A 117 0.59 -4.13 12.80
N ILE A 118 1.10 -2.90 12.60
CA ILE A 118 0.65 -2.05 11.47
C ILE A 118 1.06 -2.62 10.12
N ASN A 119 2.35 -3.00 9.96
CA ASN A 119 2.89 -3.30 8.64
C ASN A 119 2.53 -4.70 8.12
N LEU A 120 2.24 -5.65 9.01
CA LEU A 120 2.01 -7.05 8.65
C LEU A 120 0.67 -7.57 9.17
N SER A 121 0.38 -7.50 10.47
CA SER A 121 -0.85 -8.07 11.04
C SER A 121 -2.09 -7.34 10.52
N ALA A 122 -2.12 -6.01 10.58
CA ALA A 122 -3.22 -5.20 10.07
C ALA A 122 -3.42 -5.41 8.56
N MET A 123 -2.33 -5.50 7.78
CA MET A 123 -2.38 -5.82 6.35
C MET A 123 -3.03 -7.18 6.10
N PHE A 124 -2.64 -8.22 6.85
CA PHE A 124 -3.27 -9.53 6.75
C PHE A 124 -4.77 -9.47 7.02
N TYR A 125 -5.19 -8.79 8.08
CA TYR A 125 -6.61 -8.66 8.41
C TYR A 125 -7.39 -7.87 7.37
N MET A 126 -6.82 -6.85 6.76
CA MET A 126 -7.44 -6.14 5.63
C MET A 126 -7.55 -7.05 4.40
N CYS A 127 -6.52 -7.85 4.09
CA CYS A 127 -6.62 -8.88 3.05
C CYS A 127 -7.74 -9.89 3.35
N GLN A 128 -7.88 -10.32 4.61
CA GLN A 128 -8.92 -11.26 5.03
C GLN A 128 -10.34 -10.67 4.87
N LEU A 129 -10.54 -9.42 5.27
CA LEU A 129 -11.85 -8.74 5.13
C LEU A 129 -12.22 -8.56 3.66
N ALA A 130 -11.32 -8.04 2.83
CA ALA A 130 -11.54 -7.88 1.40
C ALA A 130 -11.64 -9.25 0.68
N GLY A 131 -10.81 -10.21 1.08
CA GLY A 131 -10.81 -11.56 0.52
C GLY A 131 -12.14 -12.27 0.68
N ARG A 132 -12.83 -12.13 1.81
CA ARG A 132 -14.18 -12.70 1.99
C ARG A 132 -15.17 -12.16 0.95
N VAL A 133 -15.18 -10.85 0.73
CA VAL A 133 -16.05 -10.22 -0.28
C VAL A 133 -15.63 -10.64 -1.69
N MET A 134 -14.34 -10.63 -1.99
CA MET A 134 -13.81 -10.99 -3.31
C MET A 134 -14.03 -12.48 -3.66
N LEU A 135 -13.98 -13.38 -2.66
CA LEU A 135 -14.29 -14.81 -2.84
C LEU A 135 -15.75 -15.03 -3.22
N GLU A 136 -16.67 -14.30 -2.60
CA GLU A 136 -18.10 -14.32 -2.97
C GLU A 136 -18.33 -13.71 -4.37
N GLN A 137 -17.54 -12.70 -4.75
CA GLN A 137 -17.59 -12.07 -6.08
C GLN A 137 -16.96 -12.94 -7.18
N GLY A 138 -16.07 -13.89 -6.82
CA GLY A 138 -15.28 -14.67 -7.77
C GLY A 138 -14.20 -13.85 -8.51
N SER A 139 -13.82 -12.68 -7.98
CA SER A 139 -12.81 -11.82 -8.59
C SER A 139 -12.30 -10.76 -7.61
N GLY A 140 -11.02 -10.35 -7.76
CA GLY A 140 -10.45 -9.29 -6.97
C GLY A 140 -8.96 -9.06 -7.26
N LYS A 141 -8.47 -7.88 -6.91
CA LYS A 141 -7.06 -7.47 -7.01
C LYS A 141 -6.58 -6.95 -5.65
N ILE A 142 -5.59 -7.59 -5.07
CA ILE A 142 -4.95 -7.14 -3.83
C ILE A 142 -3.52 -6.71 -4.14
N ILE A 143 -3.18 -5.48 -3.76
CA ILE A 143 -1.88 -4.86 -3.97
C ILE A 143 -1.30 -4.50 -2.60
N ASN A 144 -0.30 -5.22 -2.15
CA ASN A 144 0.38 -4.96 -0.89
C ASN A 144 1.61 -4.07 -1.10
N ILE A 145 1.81 -3.08 -0.25
CA ILE A 145 3.01 -2.25 -0.30
C ILE A 145 4.11 -2.89 0.56
N ALA A 146 5.03 -3.55 -0.13
CA ALA A 146 6.27 -4.08 0.39
C ALA A 146 7.35 -2.98 0.51
N SER A 147 8.61 -3.30 0.32
CA SER A 147 9.75 -2.37 0.30
C SER A 147 10.95 -3.06 -0.35
N MET A 148 11.94 -2.31 -0.80
CA MET A 148 13.27 -2.88 -1.09
C MET A 148 13.85 -3.60 0.14
N ASN A 149 13.49 -3.17 1.36
CA ASN A 149 13.88 -3.85 2.61
C ASN A 149 13.18 -5.20 2.81
N SER A 150 12.30 -5.60 1.92
CA SER A 150 11.82 -6.99 1.83
C SER A 150 12.87 -7.96 1.29
N PHE A 151 13.88 -7.45 0.61
CA PHE A 151 14.97 -8.20 -0.01
C PHE A 151 16.32 -7.92 0.63
N LEU A 152 16.46 -6.75 1.25
CA LEU A 152 17.69 -6.28 1.87
C LEU A 152 17.46 -5.99 3.35
N GLY A 153 18.42 -6.32 4.22
CA GLY A 153 18.46 -5.82 5.59
C GLY A 153 18.78 -4.31 5.58
N GLY A 154 17.93 -3.51 6.22
CA GLY A 154 18.22 -2.09 6.41
C GLY A 154 19.04 -1.83 7.70
N HIS A 155 19.84 -0.76 7.73
CA HIS A 155 20.54 -0.35 8.93
C HIS A 155 19.57 0.24 9.96
N ILE A 156 19.60 -0.25 11.21
CA ILE A 156 18.78 0.18 12.35
C ILE A 156 17.25 0.15 12.14
N VAL A 157 16.75 -0.70 11.25
CA VAL A 157 15.31 -0.85 10.93
C VAL A 157 14.84 -2.31 11.03
N ALA A 158 15.32 -3.05 12.03
CA ALA A 158 15.11 -4.49 12.16
C ALA A 158 13.62 -4.89 12.06
N ALA A 159 12.73 -4.25 12.84
CA ALA A 159 11.29 -4.53 12.82
C ALA A 159 10.65 -4.22 11.46
N TYR A 160 11.05 -3.11 10.82
CA TYR A 160 10.55 -2.75 9.50
C TYR A 160 10.96 -3.77 8.44
N ALA A 161 12.25 -4.14 8.38
CA ALA A 161 12.75 -5.14 7.43
C ALA A 161 12.06 -6.50 7.63
N ALA A 162 11.92 -6.95 8.88
CA ALA A 162 11.19 -8.18 9.21
C ALA A 162 9.73 -8.11 8.75
N SER A 163 9.01 -7.01 9.04
CA SER A 163 7.62 -6.83 8.61
C SER A 163 7.48 -6.85 7.10
N LYS A 164 8.35 -6.14 6.36
CA LYS A 164 8.29 -6.06 4.90
C LYS A 164 8.75 -7.35 4.22
N GLY A 165 9.65 -8.12 4.83
CA GLY A 165 9.94 -9.51 4.44
C GLY A 165 8.70 -10.40 4.60
N GLY A 166 7.99 -10.27 5.72
CA GLY A 166 6.72 -10.96 5.98
C GLY A 166 5.63 -10.64 4.95
N VAL A 167 5.53 -9.37 4.51
CA VAL A 167 4.59 -8.96 3.44
C VAL A 167 4.81 -9.72 2.14
N VAL A 168 6.07 -9.99 1.77
CA VAL A 168 6.39 -10.76 0.56
C VAL A 168 5.86 -12.19 0.66
N GLN A 169 6.09 -12.86 1.80
CA GLN A 169 5.60 -14.22 1.99
C GLN A 169 4.09 -14.29 2.15
N LEU A 170 3.48 -13.31 2.83
CA LEU A 170 2.02 -13.16 2.91
C LEU A 170 1.40 -13.03 1.52
N THR A 171 1.96 -12.17 0.66
CA THR A 171 1.52 -11.97 -0.72
C THR A 171 1.53 -13.28 -1.50
N ARG A 172 2.59 -14.07 -1.39
CA ARG A 172 2.73 -15.38 -2.07
C ARG A 172 1.75 -16.43 -1.52
N ALA A 173 1.59 -16.49 -0.20
CA ALA A 173 0.68 -17.43 0.44
C ALA A 173 -0.77 -17.18 0.01
N LEU A 174 -1.24 -15.92 0.10
CA LEU A 174 -2.59 -15.55 -0.32
C LEU A 174 -2.81 -15.71 -1.83
N SER A 175 -1.78 -15.44 -2.63
CA SER A 175 -1.82 -15.70 -4.08
C SER A 175 -2.06 -17.17 -4.39
N ASN A 176 -1.32 -18.08 -3.75
CA ASN A 176 -1.47 -19.52 -3.97
C ASN A 176 -2.86 -20.03 -3.58
N GLU A 177 -3.43 -19.46 -2.50
CA GLU A 177 -4.74 -19.85 -1.99
C GLU A 177 -5.90 -19.31 -2.84
N TRP A 178 -5.80 -18.04 -3.28
CA TRP A 178 -6.95 -17.33 -3.84
C TRP A 178 -6.94 -17.16 -5.37
N MET A 179 -5.81 -17.39 -6.03
CA MET A 179 -5.73 -17.33 -7.51
C MET A 179 -6.72 -18.28 -8.19
N PRO A 180 -6.96 -19.54 -7.70
CA PRO A 180 -7.98 -20.40 -8.28
C PRO A 180 -9.41 -19.85 -8.18
N CYS A 181 -9.64 -18.91 -7.28
CA CYS A 181 -10.93 -18.22 -7.07
C CYS A 181 -11.04 -16.88 -7.82
N GLY A 182 -10.08 -16.58 -8.73
CA GLY A 182 -10.10 -15.36 -9.54
C GLY A 182 -9.55 -14.11 -8.82
N ILE A 183 -8.81 -14.28 -7.70
CA ILE A 183 -8.22 -13.15 -6.95
C ILE A 183 -6.71 -13.14 -7.15
N GLN A 184 -6.17 -12.05 -7.70
CA GLN A 184 -4.75 -11.84 -7.84
C GLN A 184 -4.21 -11.05 -6.64
N VAL A 185 -3.15 -11.57 -6.00
CA VAL A 185 -2.47 -10.93 -4.88
C VAL A 185 -1.03 -10.64 -5.26
N ASN A 186 -0.67 -9.37 -5.37
CA ASN A 186 0.67 -8.92 -5.74
C ASN A 186 1.20 -7.87 -4.78
N ALA A 187 2.48 -7.54 -4.86
CA ALA A 187 3.08 -6.48 -4.09
C ALA A 187 3.90 -5.52 -4.96
N ILE A 188 3.95 -4.27 -4.53
CA ILE A 188 4.88 -3.26 -5.03
C ILE A 188 5.94 -3.08 -3.95
N ALA A 189 7.22 -3.07 -4.35
CA ALA A 189 8.36 -2.83 -3.45
C ALA A 189 9.05 -1.51 -3.83
N PRO A 190 8.62 -0.37 -3.25
CA PRO A 190 9.28 0.91 -3.49
C PRO A 190 10.73 0.90 -2.98
N GLY A 191 11.60 1.61 -3.71
CA GLY A 191 12.95 1.95 -3.28
C GLY A 191 12.98 3.17 -2.37
N PHE A 192 14.05 3.97 -2.52
CA PHE A 192 14.12 5.28 -1.87
C PHE A 192 13.19 6.27 -2.58
N MET A 193 12.16 6.72 -1.86
CA MET A 193 11.13 7.61 -2.38
C MET A 193 11.21 8.99 -1.73
N GLU A 194 11.05 10.03 -2.53
CA GLU A 194 10.91 11.40 -2.09
C GLU A 194 9.51 11.59 -1.47
N THR A 195 9.48 11.83 -0.18
CA THR A 195 8.28 12.13 0.59
C THR A 195 8.62 13.22 1.61
N GLU A 196 7.62 13.86 2.16
CA GLU A 196 7.83 14.82 3.26
C GLU A 196 8.68 14.25 4.40
N LEU A 197 8.45 12.97 4.76
CA LEU A 197 9.19 12.28 5.83
C LEU A 197 10.64 11.94 5.47
N SER A 198 10.99 11.86 4.21
CA SER A 198 12.33 11.48 3.75
C SER A 198 13.13 12.68 3.22
N HIS A 199 12.53 13.87 3.14
CA HIS A 199 13.12 15.04 2.51
C HIS A 199 14.48 15.43 3.15
N ASP A 200 14.52 15.57 4.47
CA ASP A 200 15.74 15.94 5.19
C ASP A 200 16.87 14.91 5.00
N MET A 201 16.50 13.63 4.99
CA MET A 201 17.49 12.57 4.71
C MET A 201 17.97 12.67 3.27
N MET A 202 17.10 12.91 2.31
CA MET A 202 17.45 12.98 0.89
C MET A 202 18.48 14.08 0.59
N ILE A 203 18.34 15.26 1.21
CA ILE A 203 19.27 16.39 1.00
C ILE A 203 20.57 16.28 1.81
N SER A 204 20.64 15.37 2.78
CA SER A 204 21.84 15.14 3.62
C SER A 204 23.00 14.51 2.83
N GLN A 205 24.19 14.44 3.44
CA GLN A 205 25.35 13.74 2.86
C GLN A 205 25.02 12.26 2.63
N THR A 206 24.37 11.59 3.59
CA THR A 206 23.92 10.20 3.44
C THR A 206 22.96 10.05 2.28
N GLY A 207 22.04 11.00 2.09
CA GLY A 207 21.11 10.99 0.94
C GLY A 207 21.81 11.10 -0.40
N LYS A 208 22.88 11.91 -0.50
CA LYS A 208 23.74 11.99 -1.71
C LYS A 208 24.44 10.67 -2.00
N GLU A 209 24.96 10.01 -0.98
CA GLU A 209 25.60 8.69 -1.10
C GLU A 209 24.58 7.61 -1.55
N ILE A 210 23.37 7.64 -1.00
CA ILE A 210 22.26 6.78 -1.44
C ILE A 210 21.93 7.06 -2.91
N THR A 211 21.78 8.32 -3.29
CA THR A 211 21.49 8.73 -4.68
C THR A 211 22.55 8.24 -5.65
N ALA A 212 23.84 8.31 -5.26
CA ALA A 212 24.94 7.80 -6.07
C ALA A 212 24.87 6.27 -6.27
N ARG A 213 24.21 5.54 -5.38
CA ARG A 213 24.02 4.09 -5.46
C ARG A 213 22.76 3.70 -6.25
N ILE A 214 21.81 4.60 -6.48
CA ILE A 214 20.65 4.34 -7.31
C ILE A 214 21.05 4.45 -8.79
N PRO A 215 20.89 3.43 -9.64
CA PRO A 215 21.20 3.51 -11.07
C PRO A 215 20.50 4.67 -11.78
N ALA A 216 19.24 4.95 -11.45
CA ALA A 216 18.49 6.10 -11.98
C ALA A 216 19.01 7.48 -11.53
N ARG A 217 19.99 7.54 -10.60
CA ARG A 217 20.60 8.77 -10.08
C ARG A 217 19.61 9.76 -9.45
N ARG A 218 18.48 9.30 -9.04
CA ARG A 218 17.45 10.04 -8.31
C ARG A 218 16.67 9.15 -7.36
N TRP A 219 16.05 9.75 -6.37
CA TRP A 219 14.98 9.12 -5.62
C TRP A 219 13.72 9.03 -6.48
N GLY A 220 12.89 8.03 -6.20
CA GLY A 220 11.58 7.91 -6.82
C GLY A 220 10.62 8.96 -6.26
N LYS A 221 9.63 9.34 -7.06
CA LYS A 221 8.52 10.20 -6.65
C LYS A 221 7.25 9.38 -6.48
N PRO A 222 6.26 9.86 -5.72
CA PRO A 222 4.97 9.18 -5.61
C PRO A 222 4.36 8.80 -6.96
N GLU A 223 4.55 9.64 -7.98
CA GLU A 223 4.06 9.43 -9.36
C GLU A 223 4.70 8.22 -10.04
N ASP A 224 5.93 7.86 -9.68
CA ASP A 224 6.61 6.67 -10.23
C ASP A 224 5.88 5.36 -9.88
N LEU A 225 4.99 5.37 -8.86
CA LEU A 225 4.17 4.23 -8.47
C LEU A 225 2.82 4.15 -9.19
N LYS A 226 2.35 5.22 -9.84
CA LYS A 226 1.03 5.29 -10.47
C LYS A 226 0.84 4.20 -11.53
N GLY A 227 1.78 4.08 -12.48
CA GLY A 227 1.67 3.15 -13.59
C GLY A 227 1.58 1.68 -13.19
N VAL A 228 2.47 1.24 -12.27
CA VAL A 228 2.46 -0.14 -11.77
C VAL A 228 1.20 -0.43 -10.96
N THR A 229 0.66 0.57 -10.24
CA THR A 229 -0.58 0.42 -9.48
C THR A 229 -1.78 0.15 -10.40
N VAL A 230 -1.94 0.95 -11.46
CA VAL A 230 -3.01 0.72 -12.45
C VAL A 230 -2.82 -0.61 -13.17
N PHE A 231 -1.58 -0.98 -13.53
CA PHE A 231 -1.27 -2.28 -14.11
C PHE A 231 -1.76 -3.43 -13.22
N LEU A 232 -1.36 -3.42 -11.94
CA LEU A 232 -1.74 -4.49 -10.99
C LEU A 232 -3.24 -4.51 -10.65
N ALA A 233 -3.92 -3.37 -10.73
CA ALA A 233 -5.35 -3.24 -10.46
C ALA A 233 -6.24 -3.65 -11.65
N SER A 234 -5.69 -3.74 -12.84
CA SER A 234 -6.44 -3.88 -14.10
C SER A 234 -6.36 -5.28 -14.70
N ALA A 235 -7.13 -5.52 -15.77
CA ALA A 235 -7.10 -6.75 -16.55
C ALA A 235 -5.73 -7.03 -17.20
N ALA A 236 -4.86 -6.02 -17.31
CA ALA A 236 -3.50 -6.20 -17.84
C ALA A 236 -2.63 -7.14 -17.00
N SER A 237 -3.02 -7.41 -15.74
CA SER A 237 -2.32 -8.29 -14.80
C SER A 237 -3.10 -9.56 -14.42
N ASP A 238 -4.10 -9.98 -15.20
CA ASP A 238 -4.97 -11.12 -14.83
C ASP A 238 -4.21 -12.44 -14.66
N TYR A 239 -3.09 -12.63 -15.36
CA TYR A 239 -2.23 -13.82 -15.23
C TYR A 239 -1.02 -13.61 -14.31
N LEU A 240 -0.99 -12.50 -13.55
CA LEU A 240 0.08 -12.17 -12.62
C LEU A 240 -0.43 -12.26 -11.18
N SER A 241 0.12 -13.20 -10.40
CA SER A 241 -0.18 -13.33 -8.98
C SER A 241 1.04 -13.83 -8.21
N GLY A 242 1.21 -13.39 -6.95
CA GLY A 242 2.38 -13.69 -6.11
C GLY A 242 3.64 -12.90 -6.46
N ALA A 243 3.56 -11.98 -7.41
CA ALA A 243 4.69 -11.17 -7.82
C ALA A 243 4.97 -10.05 -6.81
N VAL A 244 6.25 -9.71 -6.69
CA VAL A 244 6.72 -8.54 -5.94
C VAL A 244 7.52 -7.68 -6.91
N ILE A 245 6.97 -6.52 -7.28
CA ILE A 245 7.54 -5.66 -8.33
C ILE A 245 8.34 -4.54 -7.69
N PRO A 246 9.68 -4.52 -7.82
CA PRO A 246 10.50 -3.40 -7.40
C PRO A 246 10.22 -2.15 -8.25
N VAL A 247 10.05 -1.01 -7.57
CA VAL A 247 10.02 0.32 -8.19
C VAL A 247 11.05 1.17 -7.47
N ASP A 248 12.31 1.00 -7.82
CA ASP A 248 13.45 1.40 -7.00
C ASP A 248 14.59 2.09 -7.79
N GLY A 249 14.34 2.44 -9.05
CA GLY A 249 15.35 3.04 -9.93
C GLY A 249 16.52 2.12 -10.24
N GLY A 250 16.32 0.79 -10.12
CA GLY A 250 17.33 -0.24 -10.37
C GLY A 250 18.20 -0.58 -9.16
N TYR A 251 17.83 -0.14 -7.95
CA TYR A 251 18.65 -0.33 -6.75
C TYR A 251 18.88 -1.80 -6.40
N LEU A 252 17.90 -2.65 -6.55
CA LEU A 252 17.98 -4.10 -6.28
C LEU A 252 18.61 -4.90 -7.43
N GLY A 253 18.73 -4.33 -8.60
CA GLY A 253 19.20 -5.03 -9.81
C GLY A 253 20.73 -5.05 -9.99
N LYS A 254 21.51 -4.59 -8.99
CA LYS A 254 22.98 -4.54 -9.07
C LYS A 254 23.65 -5.32 -7.96
#